data_93114ae8bac9d73d8f1b082350050dff
#
_entry.id   93114ae8bac9d73d8f1b082350050dff
#
_cell.length_a   1.000
_cell.length_b   1.000
_cell.length_c   1.000
_cell.angle_alpha   90.00
_cell.angle_beta   90.00
_cell.angle_gamma   90.00
#
_symmetry.space_group_name_H-M   'P 1'
#
loop_
_entity.id
_entity.type
_entity.pdbx_description
1 polymer ?
#
loop_
_entity_poly.entity_id
_entity_poly.type
_entity_poly.pdbx_seq_one_letter_code
_entity_poly.pdbx_strand_id
1 'polypeptide(L)'
;MKKIGKKLLNIYNNSPLASKIRYSYITILIPLLILVFTAFFNMWRMNQKYSEMIESSIAASKFSLDFKDEFDYETYLVIVGNKSYDNSGLDEMLSRAEDVVKELEMITTNTDNLRRLESINKYLQNLRTYTARIKENLTKDNLYEQNMQIWENDVQIVTTLVKDTISEFIYYDIRDVQTEREIYNKRFATFIGIVFAFLIVTFIIISFLSYYIPRSISKPITEITEVTN
;
A
#
# COMPACT_ATOMS: atom_id res chain seq x y z
N MET A 1 -23.88 -30.81 5.99
CA MET A 1 -23.15 -30.56 7.25
C MET A 1 -23.50 -31.54 8.39
N LYS A 2 -24.75 -31.90 8.68
CA LYS A 2 -25.11 -32.84 9.78
C LYS A 2 -24.50 -34.25 9.69
N LYS A 3 -24.26 -34.81 8.47
CA LYS A 3 -23.65 -36.15 8.30
C LYS A 3 -22.15 -36.21 8.63
N ILE A 4 -21.41 -35.15 8.35
CA ILE A 4 -19.95 -35.08 8.62
C ILE A 4 -19.70 -34.96 10.13
N GLY A 5 -20.49 -34.12 10.82
CA GLY A 5 -20.39 -33.97 12.27
C GLY A 5 -20.67 -35.27 13.04
N LYS A 6 -21.71 -36.06 12.63
CA LYS A 6 -21.98 -37.35 13.22
C LYS A 6 -20.86 -38.38 13.00
N LYS A 7 -20.22 -38.36 11.83
CA LYS A 7 -19.12 -39.28 11.51
C LYS A 7 -17.85 -38.94 12.32
N LEU A 8 -17.55 -37.67 12.51
CA LEU A 8 -16.45 -37.19 13.34
C LEU A 8 -16.68 -37.50 14.84
N LEU A 9 -17.91 -37.30 15.31
CA LEU A 9 -18.29 -37.64 16.70
C LEU A 9 -18.16 -39.15 16.99
N ASN A 10 -18.53 -40.00 16.03
CA ASN A 10 -18.42 -41.45 16.17
C ASN A 10 -16.96 -41.93 16.20
N ILE A 11 -16.10 -41.32 15.37
CA ILE A 11 -14.63 -41.55 15.36
C ILE A 11 -14.04 -41.12 16.71
N TYR A 12 -14.41 -39.93 17.19
CA TYR A 12 -13.94 -39.42 18.48
C TYR A 12 -14.37 -40.34 19.66
N ASN A 13 -15.64 -40.75 19.70
CA ASN A 13 -16.16 -41.58 20.80
C ASN A 13 -15.50 -42.97 20.89
N ASN A 14 -15.15 -43.57 19.76
CA ASN A 14 -14.54 -44.91 19.70
C ASN A 14 -13.00 -44.88 19.74
N SER A 15 -12.37 -43.71 19.85
CA SER A 15 -10.92 -43.58 19.88
C SER A 15 -10.37 -43.82 21.32
N PRO A 16 -9.14 -44.37 21.44
CA PRO A 16 -8.46 -44.48 22.72
C PRO A 16 -8.21 -43.09 23.33
N LEU A 17 -8.10 -43.01 24.66
CA LEU A 17 -8.03 -41.78 25.43
C LEU A 17 -6.88 -40.84 24.93
N ALA A 18 -5.72 -41.38 24.62
CA ALA A 18 -4.60 -40.63 24.09
C ALA A 18 -4.96 -39.94 22.76
N SER A 19 -5.72 -40.61 21.89
CA SER A 19 -6.17 -40.02 20.63
C SER A 19 -7.22 -38.93 20.84
N LYS A 20 -8.12 -39.09 21.83
CA LYS A 20 -9.13 -38.05 22.19
C LYS A 20 -8.44 -36.76 22.65
N ILE A 21 -7.43 -36.88 23.49
CA ILE A 21 -6.65 -35.75 23.95
C ILE A 21 -5.93 -35.07 22.75
N ARG A 22 -5.30 -35.86 21.87
CA ARG A 22 -4.60 -35.33 20.68
C ARG A 22 -5.56 -34.61 19.73
N TYR A 23 -6.72 -35.16 19.44
CA TYR A 23 -7.75 -34.52 18.60
C TYR A 23 -8.29 -33.22 19.22
N SER A 24 -8.45 -33.15 20.53
CA SER A 24 -8.86 -31.94 21.23
C SER A 24 -7.81 -30.81 21.04
N TYR A 25 -6.52 -31.11 21.20
CA TYR A 25 -5.45 -30.12 20.96
C TYR A 25 -5.39 -29.67 19.50
N ILE A 26 -5.51 -30.59 18.54
CA ILE A 26 -5.50 -30.26 17.11
C ILE A 26 -6.69 -29.38 16.75
N THR A 27 -7.88 -29.65 17.28
CA THR A 27 -9.09 -28.86 17.03
C THR A 27 -8.96 -27.41 17.53
N ILE A 28 -8.16 -27.18 18.54
CA ILE A 28 -7.89 -25.83 19.08
C ILE A 28 -6.73 -25.18 18.31
N LEU A 29 -5.69 -25.94 18.01
CA LEU A 29 -4.46 -25.44 17.40
C LEU A 29 -4.69 -24.94 15.97
N ILE A 30 -5.48 -25.67 15.17
CA ILE A 30 -5.73 -25.31 13.76
C ILE A 30 -6.41 -23.94 13.61
N PRO A 31 -7.54 -23.65 14.27
CA PRO A 31 -8.15 -22.32 14.19
C PRO A 31 -7.23 -21.20 14.70
N LEU A 32 -6.44 -21.46 15.75
CA LEU A 32 -5.47 -20.50 16.28
C LEU A 32 -4.38 -20.17 15.23
N LEU A 33 -3.86 -21.19 14.57
CA LEU A 33 -2.87 -20.98 13.48
C LEU A 33 -3.48 -20.20 12.32
N ILE A 34 -4.71 -20.50 11.92
CA ILE A 34 -5.40 -19.76 10.86
C ILE A 34 -5.57 -18.29 11.25
N LEU A 35 -5.96 -18.01 12.50
CA LEU A 35 -6.10 -16.64 13.01
C LEU A 35 -4.76 -15.89 12.99
N VAL A 36 -3.69 -16.50 13.49
CA VAL A 36 -2.34 -15.90 13.50
C VAL A 36 -1.84 -15.64 12.08
N PHE A 37 -2.03 -16.61 11.17
CA PHE A 37 -1.62 -16.48 9.78
C PHE A 37 -2.39 -15.36 9.06
N THR A 38 -3.70 -15.26 9.30
CA THR A 38 -4.54 -14.20 8.74
C THR A 38 -4.11 -12.82 9.25
N ALA A 39 -3.80 -12.70 10.55
CA ALA A 39 -3.30 -11.45 11.13
C ALA A 39 -1.96 -11.04 10.52
N PHE A 40 -1.02 -11.99 10.42
CA PHE A 40 0.29 -11.76 9.84
C PHE A 40 0.21 -11.33 8.36
N PHE A 41 -0.61 -12.02 7.57
CA PHE A 41 -0.80 -11.70 6.16
C PHE A 41 -1.40 -10.30 5.95
N ASN A 42 -2.41 -9.92 6.75
CA ASN A 42 -2.99 -8.59 6.69
C ASN A 42 -1.97 -7.50 7.08
N MET A 43 -1.17 -7.74 8.11
CA MET A 43 -0.12 -6.80 8.54
C MET A 43 0.97 -6.65 7.48
N TRP A 44 1.41 -7.74 6.88
CA TRP A 44 2.41 -7.73 5.80
C TRP A 44 1.90 -6.95 4.58
N ARG A 45 0.65 -7.21 4.14
CA ARG A 45 0.02 -6.49 3.03
C ARG A 45 -0.09 -4.99 3.28
N MET A 46 -0.43 -4.61 4.51
CA MET A 46 -0.49 -3.19 4.87
C MET A 46 0.88 -2.52 4.86
N ASN A 47 1.90 -3.21 5.38
CA ASN A 47 3.26 -2.69 5.36
C ASN A 47 3.78 -2.46 3.93
N GLN A 48 3.45 -3.35 2.98
CA GLN A 48 3.78 -3.13 1.57
C GLN A 48 3.11 -1.88 1.01
N LYS A 49 1.81 -1.70 1.22
CA LYS A 49 1.10 -0.50 0.77
C LYS A 49 1.69 0.80 1.33
N TYR A 50 2.13 0.76 2.59
CA TYR A 50 2.82 1.90 3.21
C TYR A 50 4.17 2.20 2.55
N SER A 51 4.94 1.16 2.22
CA SER A 51 6.23 1.32 1.56
C SER A 51 6.05 1.93 0.16
N GLU A 52 5.12 1.40 -0.63
CA GLU A 52 4.78 1.91 -1.96
C GLU A 52 4.36 3.39 -1.94
N MET A 53 3.49 3.77 -0.98
CA MET A 53 3.09 5.17 -0.82
C MET A 53 4.26 6.09 -0.45
N ILE A 54 5.10 5.67 0.49
CA ILE A 54 6.25 6.49 0.91
C ILE A 54 7.20 6.70 -0.29
N GLU A 55 7.46 5.65 -1.06
CA GLU A 55 8.31 5.73 -2.24
C GLU A 55 7.71 6.66 -3.31
N SER A 56 6.41 6.53 -3.61
CA SER A 56 5.73 7.41 -4.57
C SER A 56 5.72 8.86 -4.11
N SER A 57 5.39 9.11 -2.84
CA SER A 57 5.37 10.47 -2.28
C SER A 57 6.76 11.11 -2.26
N ILE A 58 7.82 10.34 -1.96
CA ILE A 58 9.20 10.84 -1.99
C ILE A 58 9.63 11.18 -3.44
N ALA A 59 9.36 10.29 -4.40
CA ALA A 59 9.69 10.50 -5.81
C ALA A 59 8.95 11.73 -6.36
N ALA A 60 7.65 11.84 -6.10
CA ALA A 60 6.83 12.97 -6.51
C ALA A 60 7.28 14.28 -5.82
N SER A 61 7.61 14.26 -4.54
CA SER A 61 8.06 15.43 -3.79
C SER A 61 9.41 15.95 -4.29
N LYS A 62 10.36 15.04 -4.52
CA LYS A 62 11.68 15.40 -5.07
C LYS A 62 11.56 16.05 -6.46
N PHE A 63 10.72 15.45 -7.30
CA PHE A 63 10.45 16.03 -8.62
C PHE A 63 9.79 17.42 -8.51
N SER A 64 8.78 17.59 -7.65
CA SER A 64 8.02 18.84 -7.50
C SER A 64 8.87 20.01 -6.98
N LEU A 65 9.86 19.73 -6.10
CA LEU A 65 10.66 20.79 -5.47
C LEU A 65 11.63 21.45 -6.46
N ASP A 66 12.22 20.67 -7.33
CA ASP A 66 13.36 21.15 -8.15
C ASP A 66 12.93 21.50 -9.58
N PHE A 67 11.96 20.77 -10.16
CA PHE A 67 11.63 20.84 -11.58
C PHE A 67 11.21 22.24 -12.04
N LYS A 68 10.23 22.86 -11.34
CA LYS A 68 9.71 24.17 -11.77
C LYS A 68 10.80 25.25 -11.79
N ASP A 69 11.48 25.41 -10.66
CA ASP A 69 12.41 26.53 -10.47
C ASP A 69 13.65 26.35 -11.36
N GLU A 70 14.14 25.12 -11.51
CA GLU A 70 15.26 24.81 -12.37
C GLU A 70 14.89 24.95 -13.86
N PHE A 71 13.73 24.44 -14.27
CA PHE A 71 13.27 24.52 -15.66
C PHE A 71 12.98 25.96 -16.11
N ASP A 72 12.29 26.74 -15.28
CA ASP A 72 11.99 28.15 -15.54
C ASP A 72 13.30 28.95 -15.66
N TYR A 73 14.27 28.71 -14.77
CA TYR A 73 15.55 29.38 -14.76
C TYR A 73 16.40 29.03 -15.99
N GLU A 74 16.53 27.75 -16.34
CA GLU A 74 17.27 27.30 -17.51
C GLU A 74 16.64 27.83 -18.81
N THR A 75 15.32 27.85 -18.90
CA THR A 75 14.61 28.43 -20.05
C THR A 75 14.90 29.94 -20.17
N TYR A 76 14.89 30.66 -19.06
CA TYR A 76 15.27 32.08 -19.05
C TYR A 76 16.70 32.32 -19.52
N LEU A 77 17.67 31.54 -19.01
CA LEU A 77 19.08 31.67 -19.43
C LEU A 77 19.30 31.46 -20.93
N VAL A 78 18.50 30.54 -21.51
CA VAL A 78 18.52 30.28 -22.95
C VAL A 78 17.99 31.49 -23.73
N ILE A 79 16.89 32.10 -23.29
CA ILE A 79 16.25 33.23 -23.97
C ILE A 79 17.16 34.48 -23.93
N VAL A 80 17.80 34.75 -22.78
CA VAL A 80 18.68 35.91 -22.64
C VAL A 80 20.08 35.69 -23.26
N GLY A 81 20.36 34.53 -23.86
CA GLY A 81 21.59 34.21 -24.53
C GLY A 81 22.76 33.87 -23.62
N ASN A 82 22.52 33.68 -22.33
CA ASN A 82 23.57 33.30 -21.38
C ASN A 82 23.90 31.77 -21.45
N LYS A 83 23.07 30.99 -22.10
CA LYS A 83 23.24 29.55 -22.30
C LYS A 83 22.68 29.13 -23.66
N SER A 84 23.38 28.26 -24.38
CA SER A 84 22.79 27.68 -25.61
C SER A 84 21.72 26.66 -25.26
N TYR A 85 20.71 26.51 -26.13
CA TYR A 85 19.64 25.53 -25.93
C TYR A 85 20.19 24.11 -25.73
N ASP A 86 21.12 23.69 -26.58
CA ASP A 86 21.69 22.34 -26.55
C ASP A 86 22.50 22.04 -25.28
N ASN A 87 22.98 23.07 -24.57
CA ASN A 87 23.71 22.94 -23.30
C ASN A 87 22.82 23.23 -22.07
N SER A 88 21.53 23.60 -22.27
CA SER A 88 20.65 23.97 -21.17
C SER A 88 20.19 22.77 -20.33
N GLY A 89 20.18 21.57 -20.92
CA GLY A 89 19.64 20.38 -20.27
C GLY A 89 18.08 20.32 -20.25
N LEU A 90 17.38 21.25 -20.92
CA LEU A 90 15.91 21.30 -20.91
C LEU A 90 15.26 20.02 -21.42
N ASP A 91 15.78 19.47 -22.54
CA ASP A 91 15.25 18.20 -23.09
C ASP A 91 15.48 17.02 -22.14
N GLU A 92 16.62 17.01 -21.43
CA GLU A 92 16.95 15.98 -20.44
C GLU A 92 16.07 16.12 -19.18
N MET A 93 15.79 17.34 -18.75
CA MET A 93 14.88 17.61 -17.62
C MET A 93 13.47 17.13 -17.94
N LEU A 94 12.95 17.39 -19.14
CA LEU A 94 11.65 16.90 -19.59
C LEU A 94 11.63 15.37 -19.65
N SER A 95 12.65 14.75 -20.21
CA SER A 95 12.71 13.28 -20.28
C SER A 95 12.76 12.63 -18.88
N ARG A 96 13.55 13.19 -17.96
CA ARG A 96 13.57 12.73 -16.55
C ARG A 96 12.20 12.91 -15.87
N ALA A 97 11.53 14.02 -16.15
CA ALA A 97 10.19 14.28 -15.64
C ALA A 97 9.16 13.27 -16.16
N GLU A 98 9.19 12.99 -17.46
CA GLU A 98 8.33 11.96 -18.10
C GLU A 98 8.58 10.58 -17.51
N ASP A 99 9.85 10.20 -17.25
CA ASP A 99 10.22 8.92 -16.64
C ASP A 99 9.69 8.82 -15.21
N VAL A 100 9.80 9.86 -14.39
CA VAL A 100 9.24 9.89 -13.03
C VAL A 100 7.71 9.73 -13.06
N VAL A 101 7.01 10.44 -13.95
CA VAL A 101 5.56 10.31 -14.08
C VAL A 101 5.18 8.90 -14.48
N LYS A 102 5.89 8.27 -15.41
CA LYS A 102 5.67 6.90 -15.83
C LYS A 102 5.91 5.89 -14.71
N GLU A 103 6.94 6.10 -13.89
CA GLU A 103 7.18 5.28 -12.69
C GLU A 103 6.03 5.40 -11.69
N LEU A 104 5.55 6.62 -11.44
CA LEU A 104 4.39 6.87 -10.58
C LEU A 104 3.11 6.21 -11.12
N GLU A 105 2.89 6.23 -12.45
CA GLU A 105 1.75 5.54 -13.08
C GLU A 105 1.78 4.03 -12.84
N MET A 106 2.95 3.39 -12.85
CA MET A 106 3.08 1.94 -12.63
C MET A 106 2.72 1.50 -11.21
N ILE A 107 2.95 2.35 -10.21
CA ILE A 107 2.69 2.04 -8.80
C ILE A 107 1.34 2.57 -8.31
N THR A 108 0.73 3.52 -9.01
CA THR A 108 -0.53 4.16 -8.64
C THR A 108 -1.72 3.29 -9.04
N THR A 109 -2.58 2.95 -8.08
CA THR A 109 -3.81 2.18 -8.30
C THR A 109 -5.08 3.02 -8.28
N ASN A 110 -5.01 4.24 -7.75
CA ASN A 110 -6.14 5.16 -7.65
C ASN A 110 -6.42 5.85 -8.98
N THR A 111 -7.65 5.72 -9.49
CA THR A 111 -8.06 6.28 -10.78
C THR A 111 -7.96 7.81 -10.85
N ASP A 112 -8.24 8.51 -9.75
CA ASP A 112 -8.17 9.98 -9.72
C ASP A 112 -6.72 10.45 -9.72
N ASN A 113 -5.83 9.73 -9.04
CA ASN A 113 -4.40 9.99 -9.10
C ASN A 113 -3.81 9.65 -10.48
N LEU A 114 -4.26 8.60 -11.14
CA LEU A 114 -3.88 8.31 -12.54
C LEU A 114 -4.28 9.44 -13.50
N ARG A 115 -5.46 10.05 -13.33
CA ARG A 115 -5.88 11.23 -14.13
C ARG A 115 -4.98 12.44 -13.88
N ARG A 116 -4.50 12.64 -12.65
CA ARG A 116 -3.54 13.72 -12.33
C ARG A 116 -2.22 13.48 -13.05
N LEU A 117 -1.69 12.26 -13.01
CA LEU A 117 -0.46 11.89 -13.73
C LEU A 117 -0.62 12.07 -15.25
N GLU A 118 -1.76 11.69 -15.83
CA GLU A 118 -2.07 11.95 -17.24
C GLU A 118 -2.10 13.45 -17.56
N SER A 119 -2.61 14.28 -16.66
CA SER A 119 -2.58 15.74 -16.81
C SER A 119 -1.17 16.29 -16.79
N ILE A 120 -0.33 15.80 -15.88
CA ILE A 120 1.09 16.17 -15.82
C ILE A 120 1.79 15.78 -17.12
N ASN A 121 1.57 14.59 -17.65
CA ASN A 121 2.12 14.18 -18.95
C ASN A 121 1.75 15.15 -20.07
N LYS A 122 0.48 15.60 -20.12
CA LYS A 122 0.04 16.62 -21.10
C LYS A 122 0.77 17.94 -20.91
N TYR A 123 0.98 18.37 -19.67
CA TYR A 123 1.73 19.59 -19.36
C TYR A 123 3.20 19.48 -19.79
N LEU A 124 3.85 18.35 -19.55
CA LEU A 124 5.23 18.10 -19.99
C LEU A 124 5.34 18.14 -21.53
N GLN A 125 4.37 17.58 -22.25
CA GLN A 125 4.33 17.68 -23.72
C GLN A 125 4.12 19.10 -24.20
N ASN A 126 3.30 19.91 -23.51
CA ASN A 126 3.19 21.33 -23.81
C ASN A 126 4.49 22.07 -23.61
N LEU A 127 5.20 21.82 -22.49
CA LEU A 127 6.53 22.39 -22.23
C LEU A 127 7.52 22.01 -23.33
N ARG A 128 7.53 20.76 -23.78
CA ARG A 128 8.36 20.31 -24.92
C ARG A 128 8.04 21.08 -26.20
N THR A 129 6.78 21.37 -26.45
CA THR A 129 6.34 22.15 -27.59
C THR A 129 6.81 23.61 -27.48
N TYR A 130 6.67 24.22 -26.31
CA TYR A 130 7.10 25.61 -26.09
C TYR A 130 8.60 25.76 -26.16
N THR A 131 9.38 24.87 -25.58
CA THR A 131 10.85 24.91 -25.66
C THR A 131 11.34 24.66 -27.09
N ALA A 132 10.68 23.79 -27.87
CA ALA A 132 10.98 23.61 -29.28
C ALA A 132 10.72 24.90 -30.10
N ARG A 133 9.64 25.63 -29.81
CA ARG A 133 9.36 26.95 -30.45
C ARG A 133 10.40 27.99 -30.05
N ILE A 134 10.80 28.04 -28.77
CA ILE A 134 11.89 28.92 -28.32
C ILE A 134 13.16 28.58 -29.09
N LYS A 135 13.55 27.29 -29.18
CA LYS A 135 14.71 26.83 -29.94
C LYS A 135 14.68 27.28 -31.42
N GLU A 136 13.52 27.09 -32.07
CA GLU A 136 13.34 27.52 -33.45
C GLU A 136 13.49 29.06 -33.58
N ASN A 137 12.92 29.84 -32.68
CA ASN A 137 12.98 31.29 -32.70
C ASN A 137 14.42 31.81 -32.48
N LEU A 138 15.24 31.10 -31.69
CA LEU A 138 16.65 31.50 -31.47
C LEU A 138 17.51 31.45 -32.76
N THR A 139 17.04 30.73 -33.79
CA THR A 139 17.69 30.67 -35.10
C THR A 139 17.30 31.84 -36.02
N LYS A 140 16.35 32.66 -35.62
CA LYS A 140 15.77 33.77 -36.39
C LYS A 140 16.10 35.09 -35.71
N ASP A 141 16.44 36.12 -36.48
CA ASP A 141 16.74 37.45 -35.96
C ASP A 141 15.50 38.13 -35.31
N ASN A 142 15.72 38.84 -34.20
CA ASN A 142 14.73 39.69 -33.52
C ASN A 142 13.48 39.01 -32.89
N LEU A 143 13.57 37.79 -32.44
CA LEU A 143 12.46 37.10 -31.77
C LEU A 143 12.58 36.99 -30.24
N TYR A 144 13.45 37.82 -29.64
CA TYR A 144 13.62 37.87 -28.18
C TYR A 144 12.31 38.12 -27.41
N GLU A 145 11.59 39.18 -27.82
CA GLU A 145 10.32 39.51 -27.17
C GLU A 145 9.28 38.39 -27.28
N GLN A 146 9.22 37.69 -28.42
CA GLN A 146 8.30 36.53 -28.57
C GLN A 146 8.73 35.38 -27.67
N ASN A 147 10.00 35.11 -27.51
CA ASN A 147 10.49 34.08 -26.60
C ASN A 147 10.17 34.42 -25.14
N MET A 148 10.34 35.70 -24.74
CA MET A 148 9.94 36.16 -23.42
C MET A 148 8.43 35.99 -23.18
N GLN A 149 7.60 36.31 -24.17
CA GLN A 149 6.15 36.09 -24.06
C GLN A 149 5.78 34.61 -23.90
N ILE A 150 6.46 33.70 -24.67
CA ILE A 150 6.25 32.26 -24.53
C ILE A 150 6.67 31.82 -23.11
N TRP A 151 7.78 32.33 -22.59
CA TRP A 151 8.26 32.01 -21.26
C TRP A 151 7.29 32.47 -20.16
N GLU A 152 6.89 33.75 -20.20
CA GLU A 152 6.02 34.36 -19.18
C GLU A 152 4.61 33.80 -19.20
N ASN A 153 4.01 33.65 -20.40
CA ASN A 153 2.58 33.33 -20.54
C ASN A 153 2.28 31.84 -20.72
N ASP A 154 3.28 31.05 -21.18
CA ASP A 154 3.08 29.63 -21.45
C ASP A 154 3.93 28.76 -20.51
N VAL A 155 5.27 28.95 -20.51
CA VAL A 155 6.18 28.05 -19.75
C VAL A 155 5.95 28.18 -18.25
N GLN A 156 6.00 29.39 -17.68
CA GLN A 156 5.82 29.60 -16.23
C GLN A 156 4.45 29.15 -15.72
N ILE A 157 3.41 29.33 -16.53
CA ILE A 157 2.07 28.88 -16.17
C ILE A 157 2.04 27.35 -16.14
N VAL A 158 2.58 26.70 -17.17
CA VAL A 158 2.50 25.24 -17.27
C VAL A 158 3.42 24.55 -16.24
N THR A 159 4.62 25.09 -15.95
CA THR A 159 5.46 24.58 -14.87
C THR A 159 4.79 24.72 -13.49
N THR A 160 4.04 25.81 -13.28
CA THR A 160 3.20 25.98 -12.09
C THR A 160 2.10 24.91 -12.02
N LEU A 161 1.40 24.65 -13.13
CA LEU A 161 0.38 23.59 -13.18
C LEU A 161 0.97 22.20 -12.92
N VAL A 162 2.17 21.91 -13.42
CA VAL A 162 2.88 20.67 -13.10
C VAL A 162 3.11 20.57 -11.58
N LYS A 163 3.69 21.61 -10.97
CA LYS A 163 3.95 21.66 -9.53
C LYS A 163 2.70 21.49 -8.69
N ASP A 164 1.63 22.22 -9.03
CA ASP A 164 0.37 22.18 -8.28
C ASP A 164 -0.31 20.81 -8.40
N THR A 165 -0.32 20.24 -9.63
CA THR A 165 -0.93 18.91 -9.85
C THR A 165 -0.16 17.79 -9.15
N ILE A 166 1.17 17.89 -9.06
CA ILE A 166 1.97 16.95 -8.26
C ILE A 166 1.69 17.12 -6.77
N SER A 167 1.57 18.35 -6.30
CA SER A 167 1.21 18.61 -4.89
C SER A 167 -0.16 18.04 -4.55
N GLU A 168 -1.13 18.16 -5.45
CA GLU A 168 -2.43 17.49 -5.32
C GLU A 168 -2.30 15.96 -5.33
N PHE A 169 -1.50 15.39 -6.24
CA PHE A 169 -1.23 13.96 -6.28
C PHE A 169 -0.72 13.45 -4.93
N ILE A 170 0.31 14.08 -4.36
CA ILE A 170 0.87 13.73 -3.06
C ILE A 170 -0.18 13.83 -1.96
N TYR A 171 -0.95 14.93 -1.93
CA TYR A 171 -1.99 15.14 -0.93
C TYR A 171 -3.04 14.03 -0.95
N TYR A 172 -3.54 13.67 -2.13
CA TYR A 172 -4.56 12.63 -2.26
C TYR A 172 -4.01 11.23 -2.03
N ASP A 173 -2.77 10.95 -2.42
CA ASP A 173 -2.10 9.68 -2.15
C ASP A 173 -1.97 9.44 -0.63
N ILE A 174 -1.50 10.44 0.11
CA ILE A 174 -1.41 10.39 1.58
C ILE A 174 -2.79 10.23 2.22
N ARG A 175 -3.79 10.98 1.75
CA ARG A 175 -5.16 10.91 2.28
C ARG A 175 -5.80 9.55 2.07
N ASP A 176 -5.61 8.94 0.91
CA ASP A 176 -6.15 7.62 0.60
C ASP A 176 -5.57 6.55 1.53
N VAL A 177 -4.27 6.60 1.77
CA VAL A 177 -3.62 5.69 2.72
C VAL A 177 -4.09 5.93 4.17
N GLN A 178 -4.29 7.18 4.58
CA GLN A 178 -4.87 7.48 5.90
C GLN A 178 -6.28 6.90 6.05
N THR A 179 -7.11 7.03 5.02
CA THR A 179 -8.48 6.46 5.00
C THR A 179 -8.44 4.93 5.06
N GLU A 180 -7.59 4.29 4.27
CA GLU A 180 -7.39 2.83 4.33
C GLU A 180 -6.89 2.40 5.72
N ARG A 181 -6.00 3.17 6.36
CA ARG A 181 -5.51 2.91 7.71
C ARG A 181 -6.64 2.94 8.76
N GLU A 182 -7.54 3.91 8.68
CA GLU A 182 -8.68 3.97 9.60
C GLU A 182 -9.60 2.76 9.44
N ILE A 183 -9.91 2.37 8.20
CA ILE A 183 -10.70 1.19 7.89
C ILE A 183 -10.00 -0.07 8.42
N TYR A 184 -8.69 -0.16 8.21
CA TYR A 184 -7.87 -1.26 8.70
C TYR A 184 -7.88 -1.33 10.23
N ASN A 185 -7.67 -0.22 10.93
CA ASN A 185 -7.69 -0.17 12.39
C ASN A 185 -9.02 -0.64 12.96
N LYS A 186 -10.15 -0.24 12.34
CA LYS A 186 -11.48 -0.73 12.73
C LYS A 186 -11.61 -2.23 12.53
N ARG A 187 -11.18 -2.76 11.38
CA ARG A 187 -11.20 -4.21 11.10
C ARG A 187 -10.27 -4.98 12.02
N PHE A 188 -9.10 -4.43 12.32
CA PHE A 188 -8.12 -5.03 13.24
C PHE A 188 -8.64 -5.08 14.67
N ALA A 189 -9.29 -4.02 15.16
CA ALA A 189 -9.95 -4.01 16.47
C ALA A 189 -11.06 -5.08 16.56
N THR A 190 -11.88 -5.21 15.52
CA THR A 190 -12.88 -6.27 15.41
C THR A 190 -12.24 -7.67 15.42
N PHE A 191 -11.16 -7.84 14.65
CA PHE A 191 -10.40 -9.09 14.60
C PHE A 191 -9.81 -9.46 15.97
N ILE A 192 -9.19 -8.51 16.68
CA ILE A 192 -8.71 -8.72 18.06
C ILE A 192 -9.86 -9.14 18.98
N GLY A 193 -11.02 -8.51 18.87
CA GLY A 193 -12.21 -8.90 19.63
C GLY A 193 -12.63 -10.36 19.38
N ILE A 194 -12.61 -10.80 18.13
CA ILE A 194 -12.88 -12.20 17.74
C ILE A 194 -11.84 -13.15 18.34
N VAL A 195 -10.55 -12.79 18.29
CA VAL A 195 -9.47 -13.60 18.86
C VAL A 195 -9.65 -13.73 20.37
N PHE A 196 -9.96 -12.64 21.07
CA PHE A 196 -10.23 -12.66 22.51
C PHE A 196 -11.43 -13.54 22.87
N ALA A 197 -12.54 -13.42 22.14
CA ALA A 197 -13.71 -14.26 22.34
C ALA A 197 -13.35 -15.75 22.12
N PHE A 198 -12.58 -16.06 21.08
CA PHE A 198 -12.11 -17.41 20.80
C PHE A 198 -11.21 -17.96 21.91
N LEU A 199 -10.30 -17.16 22.46
CA LEU A 199 -9.44 -17.54 23.58
C LEU A 199 -10.27 -17.85 24.84
N ILE A 200 -11.28 -17.04 25.14
CA ILE A 200 -12.19 -17.28 26.28
C ILE A 200 -12.93 -18.60 26.11
N VAL A 201 -13.52 -18.85 24.94
CA VAL A 201 -14.23 -20.11 24.64
C VAL A 201 -13.27 -21.30 24.76
N THR A 202 -12.06 -21.18 24.22
CA THR A 202 -11.00 -22.20 24.32
C THR A 202 -10.63 -22.48 25.76
N PHE A 203 -10.46 -21.43 26.56
CA PHE A 203 -10.14 -21.57 28.00
C PHE A 203 -11.26 -22.29 28.75
N ILE A 204 -12.51 -21.97 28.48
CA ILE A 204 -13.67 -22.65 29.06
C ILE A 204 -13.68 -24.15 28.69
N ILE A 205 -13.44 -24.47 27.41
CA ILE A 205 -13.38 -25.87 26.93
C ILE A 205 -12.24 -26.63 27.60
N ILE A 206 -11.05 -26.06 27.68
CA ILE A 206 -9.88 -26.67 28.33
C ILE A 206 -10.16 -26.90 29.82
N SER A 207 -10.74 -25.94 30.52
CA SER A 207 -11.08 -26.03 31.93
C SER A 207 -12.11 -27.15 32.17
N PHE A 208 -13.13 -27.25 31.31
CA PHE A 208 -14.11 -28.30 31.36
C PHE A 208 -13.51 -29.68 31.11
N LEU A 209 -12.69 -29.83 30.09
CA LEU A 209 -11.96 -31.07 29.78
C LEU A 209 -11.02 -31.49 30.92
N SER A 210 -10.29 -30.52 31.46
CA SER A 210 -9.36 -30.76 32.60
C SER A 210 -10.06 -31.26 33.85
N TYR A 211 -11.32 -30.84 34.06
CA TYR A 211 -12.15 -31.34 35.17
C TYR A 211 -12.78 -32.71 34.90
N TYR A 212 -13.23 -32.95 33.66
CA TYR A 212 -14.00 -34.16 33.31
C TYR A 212 -13.11 -35.39 33.03
N ILE A 213 -11.97 -35.19 32.38
CA ILE A 213 -11.06 -36.29 31.97
C ILE A 213 -10.52 -37.07 33.17
N PRO A 214 -9.96 -36.45 34.25
CA PRO A 214 -9.50 -37.20 35.43
C PRO A 214 -10.61 -37.98 36.13
N ARG A 215 -11.80 -37.41 36.23
CA ARG A 215 -12.94 -38.09 36.84
C ARG A 215 -13.41 -39.33 36.07
N SER A 216 -13.41 -39.23 34.73
CA SER A 216 -13.78 -40.32 33.84
C SER A 216 -12.77 -41.47 33.84
N ILE A 217 -11.52 -41.20 34.24
CA ILE A 217 -10.45 -42.20 34.27
C ILE A 217 -10.27 -42.77 35.67
N SER A 218 -10.27 -41.93 36.70
CA SER A 218 -9.99 -42.37 38.09
C SER A 218 -11.09 -43.23 38.66
N LYS A 219 -12.38 -42.96 38.34
CA LYS A 219 -13.49 -43.79 38.84
C LYS A 219 -13.42 -45.26 38.42
N PRO A 220 -13.28 -45.61 37.12
CA PRO A 220 -13.19 -47.01 36.73
C PRO A 220 -11.93 -47.73 37.28
N ILE A 221 -10.84 -46.99 37.43
CA ILE A 221 -9.58 -47.56 37.95
C ILE A 221 -9.71 -47.89 39.45
N THR A 222 -10.32 -47.00 40.22
CA THR A 222 -10.55 -47.23 41.67
C THR A 222 -11.50 -48.40 41.90
N GLU A 223 -12.60 -48.48 41.09
CA GLU A 223 -13.56 -49.60 41.16
C GLU A 223 -12.92 -50.97 40.82
N ILE A 224 -11.99 -51.01 39.85
CA ILE A 224 -11.25 -52.23 39.49
C ILE A 224 -10.29 -52.61 40.60
N THR A 225 -9.64 -51.62 41.25
CA THR A 225 -8.64 -51.88 42.33
C THR A 225 -9.33 -52.33 43.60
N GLU A 226 -10.56 -51.88 43.92
CA GLU A 226 -11.34 -52.33 45.07
C GLU A 226 -11.93 -53.77 44.90
N VAL A 227 -12.13 -54.22 43.65
CA VAL A 227 -12.62 -55.58 43.37
C VAL A 227 -11.46 -56.60 43.33
N THR A 228 -10.21 -56.18 43.28
CA THR A 228 -9.04 -57.06 43.16
C THR A 228 -8.28 -57.25 44.49
N ASN A 229 -8.66 -56.54 45.54
CA ASN A 229 -8.24 -56.74 46.93
C ASN A 229 -9.35 -57.43 47.71
#